data_f09b08f0fec63390ee54556c74319a19
#
_entry.id   f09b08f0fec63390ee54556c74319a19
#
_cell.length_a   1.000
_cell.length_b   1.000
_cell.length_c   1.000
_cell.angle_alpha   90.00
_cell.angle_beta   90.00
_cell.angle_gamma   90.00
#
_symmetry.space_group_name_H-M   'P 1'
#
loop_
_entity.id
_entity.type
_entity.pdbx_description
1 polymer ?
#
loop_
_entity_poly.entity_id
_entity_poly.type
_entity_poly.pdbx_seq_one_letter_code
_entity_poly.pdbx_strand_id
1 'polypeptide(L)' 'MTTLREVKVGQDCTVAKLTGVGAVKRRIMDMGLTKGTGVYVRMVAPLGDPIEVTVRGYELSLRRDEADNIEVTDVHQGE' A
#
# COMPACT_ATOMS: atom_id res chain seq x y z
N MET A 1 2.85 4.78 13.88
CA MET A 1 1.86 4.81 12.80
C MET A 1 2.07 3.63 11.88
N THR A 2 0.99 3.10 11.34
CA THR A 2 1.07 1.90 10.51
C THR A 2 1.33 2.29 9.05
N THR A 3 2.30 1.66 8.43
CA THR A 3 2.54 1.82 7.01
C THR A 3 1.99 0.62 6.25
N LEU A 4 1.85 0.76 4.95
CA LEU A 4 1.36 -0.33 4.11
C LEU A 4 2.27 -1.56 4.21
N ARG A 5 3.56 -1.35 4.43
CA ARG A 5 4.51 -2.44 4.60
C ARG A 5 4.15 -3.35 5.77
N GLU A 6 3.52 -2.80 6.80
CA GLU A 6 3.16 -3.56 8.00
C GLU A 6 1.83 -4.30 7.86
N VAL A 7 1.05 -4.01 6.82
CA VAL A 7 -0.23 -4.67 6.58
C VAL A 7 0.03 -6.09 6.08
N LYS A 8 -0.71 -7.04 6.62
CA LYS A 8 -0.51 -8.46 6.30
C LYS A 8 -1.35 -8.89 5.12
N VAL A 9 -0.92 -9.98 4.48
CA VAL A 9 -1.69 -10.60 3.40
C VAL A 9 -3.10 -10.90 3.88
N GLY A 10 -4.10 -10.52 3.07
CA GLY A 10 -5.49 -10.74 3.38
C GLY A 10 -6.16 -9.60 4.12
N GLN A 11 -5.41 -8.55 4.45
CA GLN A 11 -5.98 -7.39 5.14
C GLN A 11 -6.26 -6.25 4.18
N ASP A 12 -7.33 -5.51 4.48
CA ASP A 12 -7.66 -4.26 3.82
C ASP A 12 -7.21 -3.09 4.69
N CYS A 13 -6.94 -1.98 4.05
CA CYS A 13 -6.62 -0.74 4.74
C CYS A 13 -6.96 0.45 3.85
N THR A 14 -6.84 1.64 4.41
CA THR A 14 -7.12 2.88 3.69
C THR A 14 -5.88 3.78 3.75
N VAL A 15 -5.51 4.35 2.63
CA VAL A 15 -4.37 5.29 2.59
C VAL A 15 -4.72 6.53 3.40
N ALA A 16 -3.92 6.81 4.43
CA ALA A 16 -4.11 7.97 5.26
C ALA A 16 -3.22 9.13 4.84
N LYS A 17 -1.97 8.83 4.48
CA LYS A 17 -1.00 9.88 4.16
C LYS A 17 0.16 9.27 3.38
N LEU A 18 0.74 10.06 2.48
CA LEU A 18 1.98 9.71 1.81
C LEU A 18 3.12 10.49 2.45
N THR A 19 4.14 9.78 2.93
CA THR A 19 5.25 10.41 3.66
C THR A 19 6.49 10.61 2.81
N GLY A 20 6.55 9.97 1.65
CA GLY A 20 7.67 10.16 0.74
C GLY A 20 7.68 11.56 0.15
N VAL A 21 8.81 11.94 -0.44
CA VAL A 21 8.96 13.23 -1.09
C VAL A 21 9.46 13.05 -2.52
N GLY A 22 9.26 14.08 -3.34
CA GLY A 22 9.79 14.11 -4.70
C GLY A 22 9.24 13.01 -5.57
N ALA A 23 10.14 12.32 -6.29
CA ALA A 23 9.77 11.32 -7.29
C ALA A 23 9.04 10.12 -6.69
N VAL A 24 9.40 9.70 -5.48
CA VAL A 24 8.76 8.57 -4.81
C VAL A 24 7.29 8.87 -4.55
N LYS A 25 7.01 10.02 -3.97
CA LYS A 25 5.63 10.42 -3.69
C LYS A 25 4.82 10.55 -4.97
N ARG A 26 5.40 11.16 -5.99
CA ARG A 26 4.74 11.33 -7.28
C ARG A 26 4.39 9.98 -7.90
N ARG A 27 5.33 9.03 -7.87
CA ARG A 27 5.11 7.71 -8.43
C ARG A 27 3.96 6.99 -7.71
N ILE A 28 3.91 7.08 -6.39
CA ILE A 28 2.85 6.45 -5.60
C ILE A 28 1.50 7.08 -5.97
N MET A 29 1.45 8.40 -6.09
CA MET A 29 0.22 9.09 -6.49
C MET A 29 -0.21 8.72 -7.90
N ASP A 30 0.74 8.59 -8.81
CA ASP A 30 0.45 8.21 -10.20
C ASP A 30 -0.13 6.80 -10.30
N MET A 31 0.19 5.95 -9.35
CA MET A 31 -0.39 4.60 -9.29
C MET A 31 -1.81 4.60 -8.70
N GLY A 32 -2.32 5.74 -8.29
CA GLY A 32 -3.66 5.85 -7.75
C GLY A 32 -3.75 5.67 -6.24
N LEU A 33 -2.61 5.63 -5.55
CA LEU A 33 -2.58 5.44 -4.10
C LEU A 33 -2.63 6.78 -3.38
N THR A 34 -3.77 7.46 -3.53
CA THR A 34 -3.98 8.75 -2.91
C THR A 34 -4.75 8.60 -1.60
N LYS A 35 -4.77 9.67 -0.80
CA LYS A 35 -5.46 9.66 0.48
C LYS A 35 -6.92 9.22 0.32
N GLY A 36 -7.35 8.30 1.18
CA GLY A 36 -8.71 7.78 1.16
C GLY A 36 -8.89 6.55 0.28
N THR A 37 -7.87 6.13 -0.44
CA THR A 37 -7.96 4.96 -1.32
C THR A 37 -7.89 3.67 -0.51
N GLY A 38 -8.82 2.75 -0.78
CA GLY A 38 -8.78 1.42 -0.18
C GLY A 38 -7.75 0.54 -0.86
N VAL A 39 -7.02 -0.23 -0.06
CA VAL A 39 -5.96 -1.12 -0.54
C VAL A 39 -6.11 -2.48 0.12
N TYR A 40 -6.08 -3.53 -0.69
CA TYR A 40 -6.10 -4.91 -0.20
C TYR A 40 -4.74 -5.53 -0.48
N VAL A 41 -4.09 -6.07 0.55
CA VAL A 41 -2.79 -6.74 0.38
C VAL A 41 -3.04 -8.17 -0.07
N ARG A 42 -2.74 -8.45 -1.32
CA ARG A 42 -3.01 -9.74 -1.94
C ARG A 42 -1.88 -10.76 -1.70
N MET A 43 -0.65 -10.30 -1.82
CA MET A 43 0.49 -11.19 -1.71
C MET A 43 1.74 -10.40 -1.32
N VAL A 44 2.64 -11.07 -0.59
CA VAL A 44 3.96 -10.53 -0.28
C VAL A 44 4.96 -11.59 -0.69
N ALA A 45 5.96 -11.21 -1.49
CA ALA A 45 6.99 -12.15 -1.92
C ALA A 45 7.77 -12.69 -0.72
N PRO A 46 8.41 -13.87 -0.84
CA PRO A 46 9.05 -14.53 0.31
C PRO A 46 10.04 -13.68 1.09
N LEU A 47 10.72 -12.75 0.42
CA LEU A 47 11.68 -11.87 1.09
C LEU A 47 11.07 -10.52 1.50
N GLY A 48 9.75 -10.39 1.43
CA GLY A 48 9.05 -9.16 1.79
C GLY A 48 9.00 -8.13 0.68
N ASP A 49 9.45 -8.46 -0.53
CA ASP A 49 9.52 -7.51 -1.63
C ASP A 49 9.48 -8.28 -2.96
N PRO A 50 8.58 -7.94 -3.90
CA PRO A 50 7.58 -6.89 -3.84
C PRO A 50 6.33 -7.25 -3.03
N ILE A 51 5.51 -6.24 -2.77
CA ILE A 51 4.20 -6.40 -2.16
C ILE A 51 3.16 -6.20 -3.25
N GLU A 52 2.25 -7.17 -3.42
CA GLU A 52 1.18 -7.05 -4.41
C GLU A 52 -0.12 -6.69 -3.76
N VAL A 53 -0.76 -5.65 -4.28
CA VAL A 53 -1.98 -5.12 -3.72
C VAL A 53 -3.05 -4.96 -4.79
N THR A 54 -4.31 -4.95 -4.37
CA THR A 54 -5.45 -4.67 -5.24
C THR A 54 -5.99 -3.29 -4.87
N VAL A 55 -6.12 -2.43 -5.87
CA VAL A 55 -6.60 -1.06 -5.71
C VAL A 55 -7.62 -0.79 -6.81
N ARG A 56 -8.83 -0.40 -6.41
CA ARG A 56 -9.88 0.00 -7.36
C ARG A 56 -10.12 -1.02 -8.48
N GLY A 57 -10.02 -2.30 -8.14
CA GLY A 57 -10.29 -3.37 -9.09
C GLY A 57 -9.12 -3.78 -9.96
N TYR A 58 -7.94 -3.23 -9.78
CA TYR A 58 -6.76 -3.66 -10.51
C TYR A 58 -5.62 -3.96 -9.55
N GLU A 59 -4.62 -4.68 -10.05
CA GLU A 59 -3.50 -5.14 -9.23
C GLU A 59 -2.25 -4.31 -9.48
N LEU A 60 -1.53 -4.03 -8.40
CA LEU A 60 -0.29 -3.29 -8.43
C LEU A 60 0.79 -4.05 -7.68
N SER A 61 2.03 -3.92 -8.13
CA SER A 61 3.19 -4.38 -7.37
C SER A 61 3.93 -3.16 -6.83
N LEU A 62 4.20 -3.18 -5.54
CA LEU A 62 4.92 -2.10 -4.87
C LEU A 62 6.22 -2.63 -4.30
N ARG A 63 7.25 -1.82 -4.37
CA ARG A 63 8.47 -2.12 -3.65
C ARG A 63 8.26 -1.86 -2.17
N ARG A 64 8.96 -2.61 -1.32
CA ARG A 64 8.88 -2.44 0.11
C ARG A 64 9.15 -0.99 0.53
N ASP A 65 10.14 -0.35 -0.11
CA ASP A 65 10.47 1.05 0.19
C ASP A 65 9.32 1.99 -0.13
N GLU A 66 8.57 1.70 -1.20
CA GLU A 66 7.40 2.49 -1.55
C GLU A 66 6.30 2.32 -0.51
N ALA A 67 6.08 1.09 -0.06
CA ALA A 67 5.07 0.80 0.96
C ALA A 67 5.40 1.48 2.30
N ASP A 68 6.68 1.64 2.62
CA ASP A 68 7.09 2.35 3.83
C ASP A 68 6.69 3.82 3.82
N ASN A 69 6.47 4.39 2.65
CA ASN A 69 6.08 5.79 2.51
C ASN A 69 4.57 6.00 2.41
N ILE A 70 3.80 4.96 2.67
CA ILE A 70 2.34 5.03 2.62
C ILE A 70 1.81 4.70 4.02
N GLU A 71 1.35 5.74 4.72
CA GLU A 71 0.70 5.54 6.02
C GLU A 71 -0.75 5.14 5.78
N VAL A 72 -1.21 4.15 6.53
CA VAL A 72 -2.54 3.61 6.37
C VAL A 72 -3.31 3.60 7.68
N THR A 73 -4.63 3.53 7.57
CA THR A 73 -5.55 3.44 8.69
C THR A 73 -6.61 2.39 8.35
N ASP A 74 -7.50 2.10 9.30
CA ASP A 74 -8.60 1.15 9.10
C ASP A 74 -8.11 -0.22 8.63
N VAL A 75 -7.00 -0.68 9.19
CA VAL A 75 -6.50 -2.01 8.87
C VAL A 75 -7.43 -3.05 9.46
N HIS A 76 -7.97 -3.92 8.62
CA HIS A 76 -8.88 -4.96 9.06
C HIS A 76 -8.81 -6.15 8.11
N GLN A 77 -9.36 -7.27 8.56
CA GLN A 77 -9.37 -8.48 7.77
C GLN A 77 -10.24 -8.28 6.54
N GLY A 78 -9.68 -8.56 5.35
CA GLY A 78 -10.42 -8.51 4.11
C GLY A 78 -11.34 -9.70 3.96
N GLU A 79 -12.29 -9.59 3.05
CA GLU A 79 -13.22 -10.67 2.76
C GLU A 79 -12.66 -11.68 1.79
#